data_97dc4a1b2339acb65328ac382d08df27
#
_entry.id   97dc4a1b2339acb65328ac382d08df27
#
_cell.length_a   1.000
_cell.length_b   1.000
_cell.length_c   1.000
_cell.angle_alpha   90.00
_cell.angle_beta   90.00
_cell.angle_gamma   90.00
#
_symmetry.space_group_name_H-M   'P 1'
#
loop_
_entity.id
_entity.type
_entity.pdbx_description
1 polymer ?
#
loop_
_entity_poly.entity_id
_entity_poly.type
_entity_poly.pdbx_seq_one_letter_code
_entity_poly.pdbx_strand_id
1 'polypeptide(L)'
;MWSQASRRLTNFLGFSFLALCISLPWIVQPSVFAQTEWQNPDVGWLQEVMPAADRFSSKQGEPPVFRAFKTAAENAEPELIGYVFTTPDLPPVQLGFSGPIDTLVGMDLQGRLTGVKILHYRESYRTLRGDFIEDSGFPEQFRNKTIEEEFRVGRDIDGMSRATISSWAVARGIRNAARRVATTYLADSTFVAEANFETEALFSLQQKSWEELIESGFVKQLSVPLDDRTELRLFVAYMGHYRLGELLVGATDYSNADREASIRVDEGSMLLIGIGGNAPRLRQLRLAVLQNGSVYPNRRNRFVFAGSGKEGKIAGQVQFAAVMILDPAIDIAQPFSVIYDTGPITGEFSEFVSVDYQLAPEVLALIQGPTLPDELSAAEGMASSDLTESAEEPIASWIARNLWSGLIALVLILILTIATIRRKGVN
;
A
#
# COMPACT_ATOMS: atom_id res chain seq x y z
N MET A 1 -55.00 -12.30 -65.57
CA MET A 1 -56.51 -12.16 -65.44
C MET A 1 -56.68 -11.43 -64.14
N TRP A 2 -56.99 -10.18 -64.25
CA TRP A 2 -58.17 -9.46 -63.81
C TRP A 2 -58.29 -9.38 -62.30
N SER A 3 -58.50 -8.29 -61.60
CA SER A 3 -58.79 -6.85 -61.84
C SER A 3 -59.02 -6.28 -60.44
N GLN A 4 -58.40 -5.17 -60.15
CA GLN A 4 -59.03 -3.82 -60.02
C GLN A 4 -60.15 -3.69 -58.99
N ALA A 5 -59.89 -2.83 -58.11
CA ALA A 5 -60.57 -1.56 -57.80
C ALA A 5 -61.62 -1.71 -56.68
N SER A 6 -61.88 -0.80 -55.84
CA SER A 6 -61.83 0.64 -55.78
C SER A 6 -62.22 1.12 -54.36
N ARG A 7 -61.58 2.19 -53.94
CA ARG A 7 -62.13 3.45 -53.37
C ARG A 7 -63.36 3.39 -52.42
N ARG A 8 -63.24 3.96 -51.27
CA ARG A 8 -63.69 5.28 -50.78
C ARG A 8 -63.58 5.37 -49.29
N LEU A 9 -62.82 6.34 -48.76
CA LEU A 9 -63.22 7.58 -48.08
C LEU A 9 -64.28 7.41 -46.97
N THR A 10 -63.89 7.69 -45.75
CA THR A 10 -64.16 8.93 -45.02
C THR A 10 -63.64 8.94 -43.61
N ASN A 11 -62.85 9.94 -43.35
CA ASN A 11 -62.85 10.91 -42.27
C ASN A 11 -62.80 10.52 -40.76
N PHE A 12 -61.85 11.20 -40.18
CA PHE A 12 -61.84 11.89 -38.86
C PHE A 12 -61.74 11.05 -37.61
N LEU A 13 -60.60 11.05 -36.98
CA LEU A 13 -60.33 11.83 -35.78
C LEU A 13 -58.87 11.61 -35.37
N GLY A 14 -58.16 12.68 -35.27
CA GLY A 14 -56.75 12.68 -34.83
C GLY A 14 -56.62 12.32 -33.36
N PHE A 15 -55.66 11.48 -33.11
CA PHE A 15 -54.96 11.43 -31.83
C PHE A 15 -53.47 11.38 -32.09
N SER A 16 -52.86 12.57 -31.99
CA SER A 16 -51.43 12.71 -31.91
C SER A 16 -50.94 12.02 -30.65
N PHE A 17 -50.43 10.78 -30.76
CA PHE A 17 -49.56 10.22 -29.75
C PHE A 17 -48.16 10.78 -29.97
N LEU A 18 -47.88 11.87 -29.26
CA LEU A 18 -46.52 12.37 -29.05
C LEU A 18 -45.77 11.29 -28.26
N ALA A 19 -45.00 10.48 -28.96
CA ALA A 19 -44.06 9.56 -28.32
C ALA A 19 -42.96 10.39 -27.66
N LEU A 20 -43.17 10.75 -26.39
CA LEU A 20 -42.13 11.31 -25.52
C LEU A 20 -41.16 10.21 -25.23
N CYS A 21 -40.09 10.09 -26.03
CA CYS A 21 -38.91 9.32 -25.68
C CYS A 21 -38.26 9.98 -24.46
N ILE A 22 -38.69 9.58 -23.27
CA ILE A 22 -37.96 9.85 -22.03
C ILE A 22 -36.71 8.98 -22.11
N SER A 23 -35.60 9.56 -22.58
CA SER A 23 -34.27 9.04 -22.35
C SER A 23 -34.00 9.11 -20.86
N LEU A 24 -34.35 8.07 -20.13
CA LEU A 24 -33.84 7.84 -18.78
C LEU A 24 -32.33 7.69 -18.91
N PRO A 25 -31.52 8.58 -18.31
CA PRO A 25 -30.12 8.28 -18.15
C PRO A 25 -30.04 6.99 -17.32
N TRP A 26 -29.38 5.99 -17.86
CA TRP A 26 -28.91 4.87 -17.08
C TRP A 26 -27.94 5.48 -16.06
N ILE A 27 -28.48 5.81 -14.89
CA ILE A 27 -27.67 6.03 -13.70
C ILE A 27 -27.12 4.62 -13.39
N VAL A 28 -25.89 4.39 -13.85
CA VAL A 28 -25.06 3.34 -13.28
C VAL A 28 -24.92 3.73 -11.82
N GLN A 29 -25.80 3.19 -10.99
CA GLN A 29 -25.62 3.26 -9.55
C GLN A 29 -24.32 2.49 -9.29
N PRO A 30 -23.29 3.11 -8.73
CA PRO A 30 -22.21 2.33 -8.14
C PRO A 30 -22.92 1.39 -7.17
N SER A 31 -22.64 0.11 -7.29
CA SER A 31 -23.08 -0.89 -6.32
C SER A 31 -22.60 -0.40 -4.96
N VAL A 32 -23.50 0.24 -4.23
CA VAL A 32 -23.33 0.53 -2.82
C VAL A 32 -23.29 -0.86 -2.20
N PHE A 33 -22.08 -1.40 -2.02
CA PHE A 33 -21.87 -2.36 -0.97
C PHE A 33 -22.48 -1.69 0.24
N ALA A 34 -23.56 -2.25 0.76
CA ALA A 34 -24.22 -1.72 1.92
C ALA A 34 -23.13 -1.52 2.97
N GLN A 35 -22.71 -0.26 3.15
CA GLN A 35 -21.95 0.12 4.33
C GLN A 35 -22.89 -0.28 5.46
N THR A 36 -22.53 -1.34 6.15
CA THR A 36 -23.19 -1.68 7.39
C THR A 36 -23.10 -0.38 8.19
N GLU A 37 -24.25 0.22 8.51
CA GLU A 37 -24.32 1.40 9.38
C GLU A 37 -23.68 0.98 10.70
N TRP A 38 -22.38 1.23 10.84
CA TRP A 38 -21.68 1.02 12.08
C TRP A 38 -22.22 2.02 13.07
N GLN A 39 -23.00 1.54 14.00
CA GLN A 39 -23.25 2.27 15.23
C GLN A 39 -21.87 2.63 15.82
N ASN A 40 -21.68 3.85 16.25
CA ASN A 40 -20.44 4.28 16.91
C ASN A 40 -20.03 3.19 17.91
N PRO A 41 -18.75 2.74 17.88
CA PRO A 41 -18.32 1.70 18.81
C PRO A 41 -18.69 2.11 20.23
N ASP A 42 -19.14 1.15 21.02
CA ASP A 42 -19.44 1.37 22.43
C ASP A 42 -18.20 1.98 23.13
N VAL A 43 -18.40 2.93 24.01
CA VAL A 43 -17.31 3.55 24.80
C VAL A 43 -16.46 2.48 25.49
N GLY A 44 -17.06 1.36 25.90
CA GLY A 44 -16.35 0.21 26.43
C GLY A 44 -15.32 -0.37 25.47
N TRP A 45 -15.63 -0.44 24.17
CA TRP A 45 -14.68 -0.93 23.14
C TRP A 45 -13.56 0.07 22.89
N LEU A 46 -13.86 1.37 22.91
CA LEU A 46 -12.80 2.39 22.81
C LEU A 46 -11.81 2.26 23.95
N GLN A 47 -12.31 2.04 25.17
CA GLN A 47 -11.47 1.87 26.36
C GLN A 47 -10.70 0.54 26.35
N GLU A 48 -11.25 -0.52 25.74
CA GLU A 48 -10.55 -1.79 25.59
C GLU A 48 -9.29 -1.67 24.73
N VAL A 49 -9.35 -0.90 23.63
CA VAL A 49 -8.20 -0.69 22.74
C VAL A 49 -7.28 0.46 23.18
N MET A 50 -7.78 1.37 24.05
CA MET A 50 -7.02 2.48 24.62
C MET A 50 -7.24 2.53 26.14
N PRO A 51 -6.72 1.57 26.92
CA PRO A 51 -7.04 1.44 28.36
C PRO A 51 -6.55 2.61 29.21
N ALA A 52 -5.57 3.36 28.73
CA ALA A 52 -5.04 4.54 29.45
C ALA A 52 -5.94 5.76 29.37
N ALA A 53 -6.92 5.80 28.44
CA ALA A 53 -7.83 6.91 28.26
C ALA A 53 -9.02 6.82 29.23
N ASP A 54 -9.46 7.96 29.72
CA ASP A 54 -10.68 8.09 30.52
C ASP A 54 -11.81 8.82 29.75
N ARG A 55 -11.48 9.45 28.63
CA ARG A 55 -12.42 10.20 27.80
C ARG A 55 -12.12 10.09 26.32
N PHE A 56 -13.15 10.08 25.49
CA PHE A 56 -13.05 10.05 24.03
C PHE A 56 -13.90 11.16 23.40
N SER A 57 -13.40 11.73 22.29
CA SER A 57 -14.20 12.65 21.47
C SER A 57 -15.23 11.85 20.66
N SER A 58 -16.17 12.58 20.02
CA SER A 58 -16.88 12.03 18.87
C SER A 58 -15.89 11.75 17.73
N LYS A 59 -16.27 10.85 16.82
CA LYS A 59 -15.49 10.51 15.62
C LYS A 59 -15.42 11.71 14.68
N GLN A 60 -14.23 12.24 14.38
CA GLN A 60 -14.01 13.48 13.62
C GLN A 60 -12.70 13.43 12.84
N GLY A 61 -12.60 14.31 11.83
CA GLY A 61 -11.40 14.52 11.05
C GLY A 61 -11.36 13.73 9.73
N GLU A 62 -10.30 13.89 8.97
CA GLU A 62 -10.03 13.21 7.71
C GLU A 62 -8.57 12.73 7.74
N PRO A 63 -8.32 11.43 7.92
CA PRO A 63 -9.29 10.36 8.17
C PRO A 63 -10.01 10.47 9.53
N PRO A 64 -11.23 9.90 9.66
CA PRO A 64 -12.01 10.02 10.88
C PRO A 64 -11.45 9.19 12.03
N VAL A 65 -11.25 9.84 13.18
CA VAL A 65 -10.69 9.22 14.39
C VAL A 65 -11.45 9.67 15.65
N PHE A 66 -11.41 8.87 16.69
CA PHE A 66 -11.74 9.27 18.06
C PHE A 66 -10.44 9.73 18.73
N ARG A 67 -10.42 10.95 19.28
CA ARG A 67 -9.30 11.41 20.10
C ARG A 67 -9.47 10.87 21.52
N ALA A 68 -8.43 10.26 22.03
CA ALA A 68 -8.39 9.67 23.37
C ALA A 68 -7.66 10.60 24.33
N PHE A 69 -8.27 10.88 25.47
CA PHE A 69 -7.76 11.81 26.47
C PHE A 69 -7.58 11.12 27.82
N LYS A 70 -6.66 11.65 28.60
CA LYS A 70 -6.44 11.28 29.99
C LYS A 70 -6.48 12.52 30.86
N THR A 71 -7.18 12.46 31.98
CA THR A 71 -7.26 13.55 32.96
C THR A 71 -6.31 13.24 34.13
N ALA A 72 -5.28 14.05 34.29
CA ALA A 72 -4.26 13.83 35.32
C ALA A 72 -4.76 14.04 36.74
N ALA A 73 -5.75 14.96 36.95
CA ALA A 73 -6.37 15.27 38.22
C ALA A 73 -7.80 15.82 38.01
N GLU A 74 -8.63 15.79 39.04
CA GLU A 74 -10.06 16.08 38.98
C GLU A 74 -10.43 17.47 38.38
N ASN A 75 -9.48 18.41 38.31
CA ASN A 75 -9.66 19.75 37.71
C ASN A 75 -8.59 20.06 36.63
N ALA A 76 -7.84 19.06 36.15
CA ALA A 76 -6.86 19.29 35.11
C ALA A 76 -7.52 19.25 33.73
N GLU A 77 -6.97 20.00 32.78
CA GLU A 77 -7.33 19.90 31.38
C GLU A 77 -7.04 18.48 30.87
N PRO A 78 -7.94 17.86 30.12
CA PRO A 78 -7.70 16.54 29.53
C PRO A 78 -6.56 16.59 28.51
N GLU A 79 -5.55 15.77 28.70
CA GLU A 79 -4.40 15.63 27.80
C GLU A 79 -4.73 14.62 26.69
N LEU A 80 -4.42 14.95 25.45
CA LEU A 80 -4.51 14.02 24.33
C LEU A 80 -3.40 12.97 24.46
N ILE A 81 -3.77 11.69 24.50
CA ILE A 81 -2.81 10.59 24.65
C ILE A 81 -2.76 9.65 23.42
N GLY A 82 -3.67 9.83 22.46
CA GLY A 82 -3.69 9.00 21.26
C GLY A 82 -5.00 9.08 20.49
N TYR A 83 -5.11 8.15 19.54
CA TYR A 83 -6.23 8.07 18.62
C TYR A 83 -6.78 6.64 18.56
N VAL A 84 -8.10 6.54 18.39
CA VAL A 84 -8.79 5.27 18.10
C VAL A 84 -9.51 5.40 16.76
N PHE A 85 -9.39 4.40 15.91
CA PHE A 85 -9.94 4.41 14.57
C PHE A 85 -10.37 3.01 14.13
N THR A 86 -11.20 2.95 13.08
CA THR A 86 -11.68 1.68 12.50
C THR A 86 -11.13 1.49 11.11
N THR A 87 -10.74 0.27 10.77
CA THR A 87 -10.16 -0.04 9.44
C THR A 87 -11.12 0.21 8.27
N PRO A 88 -12.45 0.04 8.38
CA PRO A 88 -13.38 0.38 7.31
C PRO A 88 -13.38 1.85 6.90
N ASP A 89 -13.06 2.76 7.81
CA ASP A 89 -13.02 4.21 7.53
C ASP A 89 -11.75 4.64 6.77
N LEU A 90 -10.81 3.71 6.60
CA LEU A 90 -9.47 3.96 6.07
C LEU A 90 -9.18 3.06 4.87
N PRO A 91 -9.81 3.30 3.71
CA PRO A 91 -9.61 2.47 2.52
C PRO A 91 -8.13 2.49 2.08
N PRO A 92 -7.68 1.45 1.33
CA PRO A 92 -8.47 0.33 0.81
C PRO A 92 -8.78 -0.73 1.86
N VAL A 93 -10.04 -1.19 1.88
CA VAL A 93 -10.48 -2.27 2.77
C VAL A 93 -9.78 -3.57 2.40
N GLN A 94 -9.21 -4.25 3.37
CA GLN A 94 -8.56 -5.55 3.16
C GLN A 94 -9.58 -6.68 3.28
N LEU A 95 -9.51 -7.61 2.32
CA LEU A 95 -10.43 -8.74 2.27
C LEU A 95 -9.78 -9.98 2.88
N GLY A 96 -10.46 -10.60 3.84
CA GLY A 96 -10.20 -11.95 4.28
C GLY A 96 -10.58 -12.98 3.22
N PHE A 97 -10.81 -14.22 3.63
CA PHE A 97 -11.20 -15.29 2.70
C PHE A 97 -12.63 -15.08 2.14
N SER A 98 -13.57 -14.67 2.98
CA SER A 98 -14.99 -14.54 2.60
C SER A 98 -15.50 -13.09 2.58
N GLY A 99 -14.72 -12.12 3.00
CA GLY A 99 -15.13 -10.72 3.05
C GLY A 99 -14.21 -9.83 3.86
N PRO A 100 -14.59 -8.57 4.06
CA PRO A 100 -13.83 -7.65 4.89
C PRO A 100 -13.79 -8.09 6.35
N ILE A 101 -12.71 -7.72 7.03
CA ILE A 101 -12.53 -7.90 8.47
C ILE A 101 -12.33 -6.53 9.09
N ASP A 102 -13.32 -6.08 9.82
CA ASP A 102 -13.37 -4.75 10.39
C ASP A 102 -12.74 -4.76 11.78
N THR A 103 -11.80 -3.89 12.01
CA THR A 103 -11.01 -3.79 13.24
C THR A 103 -11.08 -2.40 13.84
N LEU A 104 -11.16 -2.33 15.16
CA LEU A 104 -10.95 -1.14 15.97
C LEU A 104 -9.51 -1.16 16.49
N VAL A 105 -8.80 -0.05 16.33
CA VAL A 105 -7.39 0.07 16.65
C VAL A 105 -7.16 1.28 17.52
N GLY A 106 -6.47 1.12 18.63
CA GLY A 106 -5.95 2.19 19.47
C GLY A 106 -4.46 2.42 19.19
N MET A 107 -4.04 3.68 19.11
CA MET A 107 -2.65 4.08 18.84
C MET A 107 -2.29 5.31 19.67
N ASP A 108 -1.16 5.29 20.35
CA ASP A 108 -0.64 6.43 21.11
C ASP A 108 0.00 7.50 20.20
N LEU A 109 0.45 8.60 20.80
CA LEU A 109 1.09 9.70 20.07
C LEU A 109 2.49 9.38 19.54
N GLN A 110 3.09 8.27 19.97
CA GLN A 110 4.36 7.74 19.49
C GLN A 110 4.18 6.72 18.35
N GLY A 111 2.94 6.52 17.87
CA GLY A 111 2.65 5.54 16.81
C GLY A 111 2.68 4.09 17.28
N ARG A 112 2.58 3.84 18.58
CA ARG A 112 2.52 2.50 19.16
C ARG A 112 1.08 2.06 19.32
N LEU A 113 0.75 0.85 18.89
CA LEU A 113 -0.57 0.30 19.05
C LEU A 113 -0.83 -0.07 20.52
N THR A 114 -1.92 0.45 21.07
CA THR A 114 -2.31 0.21 22.47
C THR A 114 -3.27 -0.97 22.61
N GLY A 115 -3.98 -1.29 21.56
CA GLY A 115 -4.90 -2.42 21.50
C GLY A 115 -5.58 -2.56 20.15
N VAL A 116 -6.08 -3.75 19.87
CA VAL A 116 -6.83 -4.09 18.66
C VAL A 116 -8.03 -4.93 19.06
N LYS A 117 -9.19 -4.63 18.48
CA LYS A 117 -10.42 -5.39 18.65
C LYS A 117 -11.07 -5.70 17.30
N ILE A 118 -11.46 -6.94 17.09
CA ILE A 118 -12.23 -7.33 15.91
C ILE A 118 -13.70 -6.91 16.10
N LEU A 119 -14.19 -6.08 15.17
CA LEU A 119 -15.58 -5.61 15.25
C LEU A 119 -16.53 -6.52 14.50
N HIS A 120 -16.16 -6.85 13.26
CA HIS A 120 -17.00 -7.66 12.40
C HIS A 120 -16.18 -8.40 11.34
N TYR A 121 -16.61 -9.62 11.03
CA TYR A 121 -16.12 -10.40 9.90
C TYR A 121 -17.09 -11.49 9.47
N ARG A 122 -16.96 -11.93 8.21
CA ARG A 122 -17.76 -13.02 7.63
C ARG A 122 -16.82 -14.06 7.03
N GLU A 123 -16.23 -14.86 7.90
CA GLU A 123 -15.39 -15.97 7.46
C GLU A 123 -16.16 -17.29 7.56
N SER A 124 -16.10 -18.11 6.51
CA SER A 124 -16.78 -19.41 6.48
C SER A 124 -16.35 -20.32 7.63
N TYR A 125 -15.13 -20.17 8.11
CA TYR A 125 -14.58 -20.93 9.22
C TYR A 125 -15.21 -20.56 10.57
N ARG A 126 -15.80 -19.37 10.68
CA ARG A 126 -16.53 -18.91 11.88
C ARG A 126 -17.70 -19.82 12.25
N THR A 127 -18.39 -20.39 11.26
CA THR A 127 -19.51 -21.33 11.51
C THR A 127 -19.06 -22.62 12.17
N LEU A 128 -17.80 -23.00 11.99
CA LEU A 128 -17.24 -24.24 12.55
C LEU A 128 -16.49 -24.02 13.87
N ARG A 129 -15.92 -22.84 14.09
CA ARG A 129 -15.01 -22.54 15.20
C ARG A 129 -15.42 -21.34 16.07
N GLY A 130 -16.54 -20.69 15.81
CA GLY A 130 -16.91 -19.48 16.54
C GLY A 130 -16.03 -18.28 16.17
N ASP A 131 -15.80 -17.38 17.08
CA ASP A 131 -15.00 -16.17 16.89
C ASP A 131 -13.49 -16.45 16.90
N PHE A 132 -13.05 -17.31 16.00
CA PHE A 132 -11.69 -17.86 15.96
C PHE A 132 -10.59 -16.81 15.81
N ILE A 133 -10.87 -15.60 15.31
CA ILE A 133 -9.89 -14.52 15.22
C ILE A 133 -9.66 -13.92 16.60
N GLU A 134 -10.73 -13.60 17.31
CA GLU A 134 -10.70 -13.04 18.67
C GLU A 134 -10.17 -14.08 19.68
N ASP A 135 -10.74 -15.28 19.64
CA ASP A 135 -10.43 -16.35 20.61
C ASP A 135 -9.00 -16.94 20.45
N SER A 136 -8.33 -16.66 19.34
CA SER A 136 -6.97 -17.20 19.07
C SER A 136 -5.83 -16.46 19.75
N GLY A 137 -6.09 -15.32 20.37
CA GLY A 137 -5.03 -14.41 20.84
C GLY A 137 -4.31 -13.68 19.69
N PHE A 138 -4.87 -13.71 18.49
CA PHE A 138 -4.26 -13.05 17.33
C PHE A 138 -4.26 -11.51 17.46
N PRO A 139 -5.34 -10.84 17.93
CA PRO A 139 -5.37 -9.39 18.10
C PRO A 139 -4.35 -8.88 19.13
N GLU A 140 -4.02 -9.66 20.14
CA GLU A 140 -3.09 -9.29 21.22
C GLU A 140 -1.66 -9.12 20.71
N GLN A 141 -1.29 -9.77 19.62
CA GLN A 141 0.04 -9.66 19.02
C GLN A 141 0.35 -8.25 18.51
N PHE A 142 -0.68 -7.46 18.23
CA PHE A 142 -0.52 -6.08 17.74
C PHE A 142 -0.25 -5.08 18.86
N ARG A 143 -0.53 -5.44 20.12
CA ARG A 143 -0.28 -4.55 21.27
C ARG A 143 1.22 -4.29 21.41
N ASN A 144 1.55 -3.02 21.64
CA ASN A 144 2.91 -2.48 21.73
C ASN A 144 3.73 -2.51 20.43
N LYS A 145 3.19 -2.97 19.31
CA LYS A 145 3.84 -2.82 18.00
C LYS A 145 3.82 -1.38 17.55
N THR A 146 4.90 -0.95 16.92
CA THR A 146 5.01 0.38 16.33
C THR A 146 4.61 0.37 14.85
N ILE A 147 4.17 1.51 14.35
CA ILE A 147 3.81 1.67 12.92
C ILE A 147 4.98 1.45 11.95
N GLU A 148 6.21 1.44 12.45
CA GLU A 148 7.45 1.18 11.70
C GLU A 148 7.61 -0.32 11.39
N GLU A 149 7.06 -1.21 12.23
CA GLU A 149 7.14 -2.64 12.03
C GLU A 149 6.39 -3.10 10.79
N GLU A 150 6.78 -4.24 10.22
CA GLU A 150 6.25 -4.73 8.94
C GLU A 150 4.80 -5.22 9.04
N PHE A 151 4.35 -5.66 10.19
CA PHE A 151 3.05 -6.34 10.39
C PHE A 151 2.88 -7.51 9.42
N ARG A 152 3.93 -8.28 9.26
CA ARG A 152 4.00 -9.36 8.29
C ARG A 152 3.76 -10.70 8.95
N VAL A 153 2.68 -11.37 8.54
CA VAL A 153 2.37 -12.73 8.99
C VAL A 153 3.46 -13.69 8.56
N GLY A 154 3.97 -14.48 9.50
CA GLY A 154 5.11 -15.36 9.31
C GLY A 154 6.47 -14.74 9.61
N ARG A 155 6.51 -13.44 10.00
CA ARG A 155 7.72 -12.75 10.47
C ARG A 155 7.55 -12.18 11.86
N ASP A 156 6.82 -11.09 11.96
CA ASP A 156 6.59 -10.35 13.21
C ASP A 156 5.15 -10.51 13.74
N ILE A 157 4.30 -11.23 13.00
CA ILE A 157 2.95 -11.64 13.38
C ILE A 157 2.80 -13.14 13.13
N ASP A 158 2.41 -13.90 14.12
CA ASP A 158 2.07 -15.31 13.95
C ASP A 158 0.70 -15.47 13.29
N GLY A 159 0.65 -16.25 12.23
CA GLY A 159 -0.60 -16.51 11.51
C GLY A 159 -1.51 -17.48 12.26
N MET A 160 -2.80 -17.26 12.16
CA MET A 160 -3.79 -18.22 12.67
C MET A 160 -3.79 -19.49 11.82
N SER A 161 -3.70 -20.66 12.49
CA SER A 161 -3.75 -21.95 11.81
C SER A 161 -5.02 -22.11 10.98
N ARG A 162 -4.88 -22.44 9.69
CA ARG A 162 -5.94 -22.60 8.69
C ARG A 162 -6.72 -21.33 8.36
N ALA A 163 -6.25 -20.16 8.79
CA ALA A 163 -6.85 -18.87 8.51
C ALA A 163 -5.81 -17.85 8.04
N THR A 164 -4.84 -18.28 7.22
CA THR A 164 -3.73 -17.45 6.75
C THR A 164 -4.20 -16.22 5.99
N ILE A 165 -5.21 -16.35 5.12
CA ILE A 165 -5.76 -15.21 4.36
C ILE A 165 -6.37 -14.18 5.30
N SER A 166 -7.14 -14.62 6.31
CA SER A 166 -7.74 -13.75 7.30
C SER A 166 -6.67 -13.07 8.17
N SER A 167 -5.62 -13.81 8.58
CA SER A 167 -4.47 -13.24 9.30
C SER A 167 -3.80 -12.10 8.51
N TRP A 168 -3.56 -12.31 7.23
CA TRP A 168 -2.98 -11.30 6.34
C TRP A 168 -3.88 -10.09 6.15
N ALA A 169 -5.19 -10.30 6.01
CA ALA A 169 -6.13 -9.21 5.84
C ALA A 169 -6.17 -8.31 7.08
N VAL A 170 -6.22 -8.90 8.28
CA VAL A 170 -6.21 -8.15 9.54
C VAL A 170 -4.89 -7.39 9.70
N ALA A 171 -3.74 -8.07 9.59
CA ALA A 171 -2.44 -7.46 9.79
C ALA A 171 -2.20 -6.30 8.82
N ARG A 172 -2.52 -6.47 7.53
CA ARG A 172 -2.40 -5.44 6.53
C ARG A 172 -3.39 -4.29 6.73
N GLY A 173 -4.63 -4.60 7.09
CA GLY A 173 -5.65 -3.60 7.38
C GLY A 173 -5.23 -2.68 8.52
N ILE A 174 -4.75 -3.25 9.62
CA ILE A 174 -4.24 -2.52 10.78
C ILE A 174 -3.04 -1.66 10.39
N ARG A 175 -2.03 -2.23 9.72
CA ARG A 175 -0.84 -1.52 9.28
C ARG A 175 -1.19 -0.29 8.44
N ASN A 176 -1.99 -0.49 7.39
CA ASN A 176 -2.33 0.58 6.45
C ASN A 176 -3.14 1.68 7.13
N ALA A 177 -4.09 1.31 7.98
CA ALA A 177 -4.91 2.26 8.73
C ALA A 177 -4.06 3.05 9.74
N ALA A 178 -3.22 2.38 10.54
CA ALA A 178 -2.37 3.01 11.53
C ALA A 178 -1.38 4.00 10.89
N ARG A 179 -0.72 3.62 9.81
CA ARG A 179 0.20 4.48 9.06
C ARG A 179 -0.52 5.70 8.47
N ARG A 180 -1.72 5.53 7.95
CA ARG A 180 -2.50 6.65 7.41
C ARG A 180 -2.93 7.64 8.49
N VAL A 181 -3.36 7.15 9.65
CA VAL A 181 -3.68 8.00 10.81
C VAL A 181 -2.42 8.72 11.31
N ALA A 182 -1.31 8.01 11.43
CA ALA A 182 -0.04 8.59 11.85
C ALA A 182 0.43 9.70 10.91
N THR A 183 0.41 9.48 9.60
CA THR A 183 0.78 10.49 8.60
C THR A 183 -0.03 11.78 8.72
N THR A 184 -1.29 11.68 9.17
CA THR A 184 -2.15 12.87 9.30
C THR A 184 -2.05 13.54 10.66
N TYR A 185 -1.94 12.77 11.73
CA TYR A 185 -2.12 13.27 13.09
C TYR A 185 -0.85 13.28 13.95
N LEU A 186 0.22 12.59 13.49
CA LEU A 186 1.52 12.54 14.17
C LEU A 186 2.61 13.22 13.31
N ALA A 187 2.28 14.39 12.75
CA ALA A 187 3.08 15.08 11.73
C ALA A 187 4.55 15.35 12.12
N ASP A 188 4.86 15.41 13.41
CA ASP A 188 6.21 15.67 13.93
C ASP A 188 6.98 14.37 14.24
N SER A 189 6.43 13.19 13.91
CA SER A 189 7.11 11.92 14.14
C SER A 189 8.14 11.61 13.06
N THR A 190 9.20 10.89 13.42
CA THR A 190 10.23 10.37 12.49
C THR A 190 9.59 9.51 11.38
N PHE A 191 8.54 8.75 11.73
CA PHE A 191 7.75 7.98 10.77
C PHE A 191 7.15 8.83 9.65
N VAL A 192 6.66 10.04 9.95
CA VAL A 192 6.10 10.93 8.92
C VAL A 192 7.19 11.42 7.96
N ALA A 193 8.38 11.71 8.48
CA ALA A 193 9.53 12.04 7.65
C ALA A 193 9.90 10.88 6.71
N GLU A 194 9.92 9.66 7.21
CA GLU A 194 10.15 8.44 6.42
C GLU A 194 9.03 8.20 5.39
N ALA A 195 7.76 8.33 5.80
CA ALA A 195 6.63 8.18 4.88
C ALA A 195 6.59 9.25 3.77
N ASN A 196 7.01 10.47 4.07
CA ASN A 196 7.13 11.54 3.08
C ASN A 196 8.29 11.25 2.11
N PHE A 197 9.42 10.80 2.61
CA PHE A 197 10.56 10.36 1.82
C PHE A 197 10.19 9.19 0.89
N GLU A 198 9.54 8.15 1.43
CA GLU A 198 8.97 7.06 0.63
C GLU A 198 8.05 7.56 -0.48
N THR A 199 7.16 8.51 -0.15
CA THR A 199 6.19 9.05 -1.10
C THR A 199 6.87 9.82 -2.22
N GLU A 200 7.88 10.61 -1.92
CA GLU A 200 8.63 11.39 -2.91
C GLU A 200 9.45 10.48 -3.84
N ALA A 201 10.18 9.52 -3.30
CA ALA A 201 10.94 8.54 -4.06
C ALA A 201 10.06 7.70 -4.99
N LEU A 202 8.91 7.26 -4.50
CA LEU A 202 7.93 6.50 -5.28
C LEU A 202 7.21 7.35 -6.32
N PHE A 203 6.97 8.63 -6.04
CA PHE A 203 6.31 9.54 -6.97
C PHE A 203 7.06 9.62 -8.29
N SER A 204 8.39 9.70 -8.25
CA SER A 204 9.21 9.73 -9.46
C SER A 204 9.04 8.46 -10.30
N LEU A 205 8.97 7.28 -9.67
CA LEU A 205 8.76 6.00 -10.35
C LEU A 205 7.32 5.86 -10.88
N GLN A 206 6.34 6.41 -10.16
CA GLN A 206 4.94 6.39 -10.58
C GLN A 206 4.68 7.20 -11.85
N GLN A 207 5.42 8.30 -12.06
CA GLN A 207 5.29 9.13 -13.25
C GLN A 207 5.91 8.50 -14.50
N LYS A 208 6.90 7.63 -14.35
CA LYS A 208 7.59 6.97 -15.47
C LYS A 208 6.69 5.98 -16.19
N SER A 209 6.77 5.95 -17.52
CA SER A 209 6.22 4.89 -18.36
C SER A 209 7.01 3.60 -18.18
N TRP A 210 6.53 2.50 -18.74
CA TRP A 210 7.28 1.23 -18.70
C TRP A 210 8.62 1.32 -19.43
N GLU A 211 8.65 1.99 -20.56
CA GLU A 211 9.85 2.25 -21.35
C GLU A 211 10.87 3.08 -20.57
N GLU A 212 10.41 4.14 -19.91
CA GLU A 212 11.26 4.98 -19.06
C GLU A 212 11.78 4.23 -17.82
N LEU A 213 11.01 3.28 -17.27
CA LEU A 213 11.49 2.39 -16.21
C LEU A 213 12.60 1.45 -16.70
N ILE A 214 12.53 0.99 -17.96
CA ILE A 214 13.59 0.19 -18.58
C ILE A 214 14.82 1.07 -18.86
N GLU A 215 14.66 2.24 -19.45
CA GLU A 215 15.74 3.20 -19.76
C GLU A 215 16.47 3.66 -18.49
N SER A 216 15.74 3.91 -17.40
CA SER A 216 16.34 4.27 -16.11
C SER A 216 17.04 3.10 -15.41
N GLY A 217 16.88 1.88 -15.90
CA GLY A 217 17.47 0.67 -15.34
C GLY A 217 16.76 0.12 -14.11
N PHE A 218 15.62 0.71 -13.70
CA PHE A 218 14.78 0.16 -12.65
C PHE A 218 14.18 -1.19 -13.05
N VAL A 219 13.78 -1.32 -14.32
CA VAL A 219 13.43 -2.59 -14.95
C VAL A 219 14.54 -2.98 -15.92
N LYS A 220 15.07 -4.17 -15.82
CA LYS A 220 16.03 -4.71 -16.77
C LYS A 220 15.36 -5.72 -17.68
N GLN A 221 15.72 -5.71 -18.97
CA GLN A 221 15.23 -6.66 -19.94
C GLN A 221 16.35 -7.63 -20.33
N LEU A 222 16.04 -8.91 -20.30
CA LEU A 222 16.89 -10.01 -20.78
C LEU A 222 16.20 -10.73 -21.93
N SER A 223 16.82 -10.70 -23.10
CA SER A 223 16.38 -11.45 -24.28
C SER A 223 17.12 -12.78 -24.36
N VAL A 224 16.37 -13.86 -24.38
CA VAL A 224 16.88 -15.22 -24.44
C VAL A 224 16.45 -15.86 -25.76
N PRO A 225 17.32 -15.97 -26.76
CA PRO A 225 17.03 -16.72 -27.97
C PRO A 225 17.01 -18.22 -27.63
N LEU A 226 15.88 -18.87 -27.87
CA LEU A 226 15.73 -20.31 -27.64
C LEU A 226 15.98 -21.12 -28.93
N ASP A 227 15.59 -20.52 -30.05
CA ASP A 227 15.88 -20.99 -31.40
C ASP A 227 15.74 -19.84 -32.41
N ASP A 228 15.88 -20.11 -33.72
CA ASP A 228 15.85 -19.08 -34.78
C ASP A 228 14.54 -18.29 -34.86
N ARG A 229 13.46 -18.75 -34.21
CA ARG A 229 12.11 -18.16 -34.27
C ARG A 229 11.51 -17.88 -32.90
N THR A 230 12.13 -18.39 -31.87
CA THR A 230 11.57 -18.36 -30.51
C THR A 230 12.47 -17.57 -29.59
N GLU A 231 11.93 -16.48 -29.06
CA GLU A 231 12.58 -15.61 -28.06
C GLU A 231 11.77 -15.58 -26.79
N LEU A 232 12.44 -15.74 -25.66
CA LEU A 232 11.91 -15.49 -24.35
C LEU A 232 12.43 -14.12 -23.86
N ARG A 233 11.54 -13.19 -23.58
CA ARG A 233 11.89 -11.91 -22.95
C ARG A 233 11.56 -11.93 -21.48
N LEU A 234 12.55 -11.65 -20.67
CA LEU A 234 12.40 -11.55 -19.22
C LEU A 234 12.59 -10.09 -18.81
N PHE A 235 11.70 -9.61 -17.97
CA PHE A 235 11.81 -8.30 -17.34
C PHE A 235 12.08 -8.51 -15.86
N VAL A 236 13.15 -7.91 -15.37
CA VAL A 236 13.64 -8.08 -14.00
C VAL A 236 13.52 -6.75 -13.27
N ALA A 237 12.89 -6.73 -12.12
CA ALA A 237 12.81 -5.57 -11.25
C ALA A 237 12.76 -5.98 -9.77
N TYR A 238 13.28 -5.14 -8.88
CA TYR A 238 13.14 -5.36 -7.46
C TYR A 238 11.71 -5.07 -7.00
N MET A 239 11.12 -5.97 -6.22
CA MET A 239 9.80 -5.80 -5.64
C MET A 239 9.70 -6.26 -4.17
N GLY A 240 10.82 -6.30 -3.49
CA GLY A 240 10.86 -6.66 -2.06
C GLY A 240 10.24 -5.60 -1.16
N HIS A 241 10.13 -4.35 -1.61
CA HIS A 241 9.37 -3.31 -0.93
C HIS A 241 7.93 -3.32 -1.40
N TYR A 242 6.96 -3.32 -0.47
CA TYR A 242 5.54 -3.52 -0.81
C TYR A 242 4.98 -2.49 -1.80
N ARG A 243 5.36 -1.20 -1.67
CA ARG A 243 4.91 -0.14 -2.60
C ARG A 243 5.46 -0.32 -4.00
N LEU A 244 6.69 -0.81 -4.14
CA LEU A 244 7.28 -1.13 -5.45
C LEU A 244 6.57 -2.33 -6.08
N GLY A 245 6.25 -3.34 -5.29
CA GLY A 245 5.50 -4.48 -5.75
C GLY A 245 4.09 -4.10 -6.22
N GLU A 246 3.36 -3.29 -5.44
CA GLU A 246 2.04 -2.78 -5.82
C GLU A 246 2.12 -1.89 -7.08
N LEU A 247 3.15 -1.06 -7.21
CA LEU A 247 3.39 -0.25 -8.41
C LEU A 247 3.60 -1.13 -9.65
N LEU A 248 4.41 -2.18 -9.52
CA LEU A 248 4.80 -3.03 -10.65
C LEU A 248 3.68 -3.95 -11.13
N VAL A 249 3.03 -4.68 -10.22
CA VAL A 249 2.08 -5.75 -10.57
C VAL A 249 0.65 -5.50 -10.10
N GLY A 250 0.38 -4.41 -9.43
CA GLY A 250 -0.91 -4.10 -8.80
C GLY A 250 -1.02 -4.66 -7.39
N ALA A 251 -1.91 -4.05 -6.59
CA ALA A 251 -2.05 -4.37 -5.16
C ALA A 251 -2.53 -5.81 -4.92
N THR A 252 -3.45 -6.29 -5.73
CA THR A 252 -4.02 -7.64 -5.61
C THR A 252 -2.98 -8.73 -5.94
N ASP A 253 -2.31 -8.59 -7.07
CA ASP A 253 -1.32 -9.57 -7.54
C ASP A 253 -0.08 -9.57 -6.63
N TYR A 254 0.39 -8.39 -6.20
CA TYR A 254 1.47 -8.29 -5.21
C TYR A 254 1.11 -8.96 -3.91
N SER A 255 -0.08 -8.67 -3.36
CA SER A 255 -0.56 -9.24 -2.11
C SER A 255 -0.59 -10.77 -2.13
N ASN A 256 -1.06 -11.34 -3.24
CA ASN A 256 -1.11 -12.80 -3.42
C ASN A 256 0.29 -13.40 -3.53
N ALA A 257 1.19 -12.75 -4.28
CA ALA A 257 2.57 -13.20 -4.44
C ALA A 257 3.36 -13.12 -3.14
N ASP A 258 3.24 -12.03 -2.38
CA ASP A 258 3.89 -11.83 -1.09
C ASP A 258 3.43 -12.87 -0.06
N ARG A 259 2.12 -13.15 0.00
CA ARG A 259 1.57 -14.21 0.85
C ARG A 259 2.14 -15.58 0.48
N GLU A 260 2.12 -15.95 -0.81
CA GLU A 260 2.64 -17.23 -1.26
C GLU A 260 4.16 -17.35 -1.01
N ALA A 261 4.90 -16.27 -1.20
CA ALA A 261 6.33 -16.22 -0.90
C ALA A 261 6.60 -16.50 0.57
N SER A 262 5.86 -15.85 1.47
CA SER A 262 6.01 -16.00 2.92
C SER A 262 5.65 -17.38 3.45
N ILE A 263 4.70 -18.06 2.80
CA ILE A 263 4.34 -19.45 3.15
C ILE A 263 5.43 -20.43 2.72
N ARG A 264 6.12 -20.15 1.62
CA ARG A 264 7.08 -21.08 1.01
C ARG A 264 8.50 -20.94 1.52
N VAL A 265 8.87 -19.73 1.91
CA VAL A 265 10.25 -19.39 2.29
C VAL A 265 10.24 -18.33 3.40
N ASP A 266 10.99 -18.57 4.45
CA ASP A 266 11.08 -17.67 5.59
C ASP A 266 11.87 -16.40 5.28
N GLU A 267 12.86 -16.48 4.37
CA GLU A 267 13.78 -15.37 4.08
C GLU A 267 14.10 -15.24 2.59
N GLY A 268 14.34 -14.02 2.16
CA GLY A 268 14.82 -13.67 0.82
C GLY A 268 14.09 -12.49 0.21
N SER A 269 14.82 -11.67 -0.53
CA SER A 269 14.26 -10.54 -1.26
C SER A 269 13.52 -11.00 -2.51
N MET A 270 12.48 -10.28 -2.90
CA MET A 270 11.67 -10.61 -4.07
C MET A 270 12.14 -9.84 -5.30
N LEU A 271 12.39 -10.59 -6.39
CA LEU A 271 12.55 -10.05 -7.74
C LEU A 271 11.34 -10.39 -8.60
N LEU A 272 10.79 -9.39 -9.27
CA LEU A 272 9.85 -9.56 -10.36
C LEU A 272 10.56 -10.24 -11.54
N ILE A 273 9.93 -11.25 -12.10
CA ILE A 273 10.27 -11.88 -13.38
C ILE A 273 9.03 -11.74 -14.28
N GLY A 274 8.98 -10.66 -15.05
CA GLY A 274 7.97 -10.49 -16.10
C GLY A 274 8.33 -11.36 -17.30
N ILE A 275 7.36 -12.10 -17.86
CA ILE A 275 7.60 -13.04 -18.94
C ILE A 275 6.86 -12.59 -20.19
N GLY A 276 7.60 -12.29 -21.25
CA GLY A 276 7.12 -11.88 -22.56
C GLY A 276 7.81 -12.64 -23.69
N GLY A 277 7.68 -12.13 -24.91
CA GLY A 277 8.20 -12.78 -26.11
C GLY A 277 7.20 -13.78 -26.69
N ASN A 278 7.68 -14.63 -27.57
CA ASN A 278 6.88 -15.66 -28.25
C ASN A 278 7.19 -17.09 -27.77
N ALA A 279 7.99 -17.21 -26.70
CA ALA A 279 8.31 -18.49 -26.10
C ALA A 279 7.09 -19.09 -25.39
N PRO A 280 6.82 -20.39 -25.54
CA PRO A 280 5.63 -21.03 -25.00
C PRO A 280 5.65 -21.17 -23.47
N ARG A 281 6.84 -21.23 -22.84
CA ARG A 281 6.99 -21.43 -21.39
C ARG A 281 8.37 -21.02 -20.88
N LEU A 282 8.37 -20.37 -19.71
CA LEU A 282 9.56 -20.19 -18.89
C LEU A 282 9.91 -21.50 -18.16
N ARG A 283 11.17 -21.92 -18.23
CA ARG A 283 11.71 -23.00 -17.40
C ARG A 283 12.39 -22.39 -16.18
N GLN A 284 11.65 -22.22 -15.10
CA GLN A 284 12.09 -21.52 -13.89
C GLN A 284 13.40 -22.06 -13.27
N LEU A 285 13.71 -23.35 -13.46
CA LEU A 285 14.95 -23.96 -12.95
C LEU A 285 16.20 -23.60 -13.77
N ARG A 286 16.03 -22.93 -14.91
CA ARG A 286 17.11 -22.35 -15.71
C ARG A 286 17.48 -20.92 -15.27
N LEU A 287 16.70 -20.34 -14.34
CA LEU A 287 17.03 -19.07 -13.74
C LEU A 287 18.00 -19.28 -12.59
N ALA A 288 18.96 -18.37 -12.48
CA ALA A 288 19.83 -18.25 -11.33
C ALA A 288 20.26 -16.79 -11.15
N VAL A 289 20.89 -16.51 -10.03
CA VAL A 289 21.58 -15.25 -9.77
C VAL A 289 23.08 -15.54 -9.65
N LEU A 290 23.86 -14.70 -10.28
CA LEU A 290 25.32 -14.70 -10.18
C LEU A 290 25.73 -13.47 -9.38
N GLN A 291 26.43 -13.66 -8.27
CA GLN A 291 27.01 -12.58 -7.47
C GLN A 291 28.36 -12.99 -6.93
N ASN A 292 29.35 -12.14 -7.06
CA ASN A 292 30.72 -12.37 -6.57
C ASN A 292 31.33 -13.73 -7.02
N GLY A 293 31.05 -14.14 -8.26
CA GLY A 293 31.51 -15.41 -8.81
C GLY A 293 30.76 -16.66 -8.32
N SER A 294 29.77 -16.49 -7.45
CA SER A 294 28.92 -17.59 -6.96
C SER A 294 27.59 -17.62 -7.69
N VAL A 295 27.15 -18.80 -8.13
CA VAL A 295 25.87 -19.01 -8.77
C VAL A 295 24.85 -19.51 -7.74
N TYR A 296 23.70 -18.84 -7.67
CA TYR A 296 22.58 -19.18 -6.81
C TYR A 296 21.39 -19.64 -7.67
N PRO A 297 21.23 -20.96 -7.89
CA PRO A 297 20.17 -21.49 -8.72
C PRO A 297 18.78 -21.22 -8.11
N ASN A 298 17.84 -20.84 -8.97
CA ASN A 298 16.45 -20.76 -8.54
C ASN A 298 15.91 -22.16 -8.18
N ARG A 299 15.08 -22.21 -7.13
CA ARG A 299 14.42 -23.43 -6.65
C ARG A 299 12.91 -23.32 -6.83
N ARG A 300 12.22 -24.44 -6.97
CA ARG A 300 10.77 -24.47 -7.19
C ARG A 300 9.97 -23.78 -6.09
N ASN A 301 10.39 -23.91 -4.83
CA ASN A 301 9.75 -23.24 -3.71
C ASN A 301 10.06 -21.75 -3.63
N ARG A 302 11.05 -21.26 -4.36
CA ARG A 302 11.44 -19.84 -4.44
C ARG A 302 10.89 -19.14 -5.69
N PHE A 303 9.94 -19.76 -6.39
CA PHE A 303 9.31 -19.17 -7.55
C PHE A 303 7.79 -19.20 -7.42
N VAL A 304 7.17 -18.02 -7.44
CA VAL A 304 5.77 -17.80 -7.15
C VAL A 304 5.12 -17.04 -8.30
N PHE A 305 3.89 -17.38 -8.64
CA PHE A 305 3.11 -16.63 -9.62
C PHE A 305 2.69 -15.26 -9.03
N ALA A 306 2.85 -14.20 -9.82
CA ALA A 306 2.58 -12.82 -9.42
C ALA A 306 1.63 -12.09 -10.39
N GLY A 307 0.70 -12.83 -10.99
CA GLY A 307 -0.35 -12.23 -11.81
C GLY A 307 -0.18 -12.43 -13.31
N SER A 308 -1.24 -12.11 -14.03
CA SER A 308 -1.37 -12.26 -15.47
C SER A 308 -0.98 -11.00 -16.26
N GLY A 309 -0.24 -10.06 -15.66
CA GLY A 309 0.18 -8.81 -16.31
C GLY A 309 -0.98 -7.89 -16.71
N LYS A 310 -2.03 -7.84 -15.91
CA LYS A 310 -3.23 -7.01 -16.17
C LYS A 310 -3.26 -5.73 -15.36
N GLU A 311 -2.54 -5.68 -14.26
CA GLU A 311 -2.49 -4.56 -13.33
C GLU A 311 -1.05 -4.05 -13.15
N GLY A 312 -0.92 -2.86 -12.58
CA GLY A 312 0.36 -2.22 -12.33
C GLY A 312 1.06 -1.72 -13.60
N LYS A 313 2.30 -1.30 -13.48
CA LYS A 313 3.13 -0.80 -14.59
C LYS A 313 3.43 -1.88 -15.65
N ILE A 314 3.38 -3.15 -15.25
CA ILE A 314 3.62 -4.30 -16.14
C ILE A 314 2.41 -4.62 -17.04
N ALA A 315 1.27 -3.94 -16.84
CA ALA A 315 0.03 -4.21 -17.55
C ALA A 315 0.20 -4.11 -19.07
N GLY A 316 -0.13 -5.19 -19.78
CA GLY A 316 0.00 -5.28 -21.22
C GLY A 316 1.43 -5.45 -21.75
N GLN A 317 2.45 -5.43 -20.89
CA GLN A 317 3.86 -5.55 -21.27
C GLN A 317 4.36 -6.99 -21.26
N VAL A 318 3.69 -7.86 -20.51
CA VAL A 318 4.07 -9.27 -20.33
C VAL A 318 2.86 -10.18 -20.48
N GLN A 319 3.12 -11.46 -20.70
CA GLN A 319 2.08 -12.48 -20.73
C GLN A 319 1.67 -12.90 -19.31
N PHE A 320 2.63 -12.95 -18.41
CA PHE A 320 2.43 -13.18 -16.98
C PHE A 320 3.64 -12.72 -16.19
N ALA A 321 3.44 -12.53 -14.89
CA ALA A 321 4.45 -12.15 -13.92
C ALA A 321 4.68 -13.27 -12.91
N ALA A 322 5.90 -13.39 -12.45
CA ALA A 322 6.29 -14.25 -11.36
C ALA A 322 7.26 -13.52 -10.43
N VAL A 323 7.43 -14.04 -9.23
CA VAL A 323 8.44 -13.61 -8.27
C VAL A 323 9.47 -14.71 -8.13
N MET A 324 10.73 -14.34 -8.24
CA MET A 324 11.86 -15.13 -7.80
C MET A 324 12.30 -14.63 -6.42
N ILE A 325 12.25 -15.49 -5.41
CA ILE A 325 12.70 -15.17 -4.06
C ILE A 325 14.18 -15.49 -4.00
N LEU A 326 15.00 -14.47 -3.80
CA LEU A 326 16.45 -14.60 -3.79
C LEU A 326 16.94 -15.47 -2.61
N ASP A 327 18.06 -16.13 -2.81
CA ASP A 327 18.75 -16.79 -1.71
C ASP A 327 19.19 -15.74 -0.68
N PRO A 328 19.06 -15.98 0.63
CA PRO A 328 19.46 -15.02 1.68
C PRO A 328 20.93 -14.61 1.63
N ALA A 329 21.78 -15.43 1.01
CA ALA A 329 23.20 -15.12 0.86
C ALA A 329 23.47 -14.02 -0.20
N ILE A 330 22.47 -13.65 -1.01
CA ILE A 330 22.58 -12.60 -2.02
C ILE A 330 22.38 -11.24 -1.34
N ASP A 331 23.39 -10.39 -1.42
CA ASP A 331 23.32 -9.00 -0.97
C ASP A 331 22.69 -8.14 -2.07
N ILE A 332 21.44 -7.74 -1.87
CA ILE A 332 20.69 -6.92 -2.83
C ILE A 332 21.25 -5.50 -2.99
N ALA A 333 22.02 -5.01 -2.02
CA ALA A 333 22.66 -3.70 -2.09
C ALA A 333 23.87 -3.69 -3.03
N GLN A 334 24.40 -4.85 -3.35
CA GLN A 334 25.52 -5.03 -4.27
C GLN A 334 25.01 -5.44 -5.66
N PRO A 335 25.74 -5.10 -6.74
CA PRO A 335 25.41 -5.57 -8.08
C PRO A 335 25.39 -7.09 -8.16
N PHE A 336 24.44 -7.61 -8.94
CA PHE A 336 24.34 -9.03 -9.28
C PHE A 336 23.83 -9.18 -10.71
N SER A 337 23.97 -10.38 -11.28
CA SER A 337 23.42 -10.69 -12.60
C SER A 337 22.32 -11.73 -12.48
N VAL A 338 21.20 -11.49 -13.15
CA VAL A 338 20.19 -12.54 -13.38
C VAL A 338 20.57 -13.28 -14.64
N ILE A 339 20.72 -14.59 -14.54
CA ILE A 339 21.15 -15.46 -15.62
C ILE A 339 20.07 -16.47 -15.99
N TYR A 340 20.00 -16.80 -17.27
CA TYR A 340 19.17 -17.87 -17.80
C TYR A 340 20.06 -18.87 -18.55
N ASP A 341 20.07 -20.10 -18.07
CA ASP A 341 20.84 -21.20 -18.68
C ASP A 341 20.26 -21.59 -20.04
N THR A 342 21.08 -21.56 -21.07
CA THR A 342 20.75 -21.96 -22.44
C THR A 342 21.38 -23.30 -22.84
N GLY A 343 22.32 -23.79 -22.02
CA GLY A 343 23.04 -25.04 -22.23
C GLY A 343 22.24 -26.32 -22.01
N PRO A 344 22.87 -27.47 -22.13
CA PRO A 344 22.26 -28.75 -21.81
C PRO A 344 21.90 -28.83 -20.32
N ILE A 345 20.83 -29.54 -19.98
CA ILE A 345 20.37 -29.70 -18.60
C ILE A 345 21.30 -30.66 -17.84
N THR A 346 22.43 -30.17 -17.41
CA THR A 346 23.42 -30.94 -16.64
C THR A 346 23.42 -30.59 -15.16
N GLY A 347 22.73 -29.52 -14.77
CA GLY A 347 22.78 -28.93 -13.42
C GLY A 347 23.91 -27.92 -13.23
N GLU A 348 24.79 -27.76 -14.23
CA GLU A 348 25.84 -26.73 -14.26
C GLU A 348 25.41 -25.60 -15.20
N PHE A 349 25.58 -24.36 -14.75
CA PHE A 349 25.30 -23.15 -15.55
C PHE A 349 26.55 -22.83 -16.40
N SER A 350 26.79 -23.59 -17.46
CA SER A 350 27.96 -23.48 -18.33
C SER A 350 27.76 -22.55 -19.52
N GLU A 351 26.53 -22.47 -20.03
CA GLU A 351 26.14 -21.62 -21.14
C GLU A 351 24.90 -20.82 -20.73
N PHE A 352 25.02 -19.53 -20.59
CA PHE A 352 23.88 -18.66 -20.14
C PHE A 352 23.91 -17.30 -20.81
N VAL A 353 22.74 -16.67 -20.88
CA VAL A 353 22.59 -15.26 -21.11
C VAL A 353 22.32 -14.57 -19.78
N SER A 354 22.77 -13.33 -19.64
CA SER A 354 22.69 -12.59 -18.38
C SER A 354 22.25 -11.16 -18.60
N VAL A 355 21.69 -10.59 -17.54
CA VAL A 355 21.48 -9.15 -17.41
C VAL A 355 21.96 -8.71 -16.03
N ASP A 356 22.78 -7.68 -16.02
CA ASP A 356 23.29 -7.09 -14.78
C ASP A 356 22.20 -6.22 -14.15
N TYR A 357 21.99 -6.44 -12.88
CA TYR A 357 21.02 -5.72 -12.06
C TYR A 357 21.68 -5.07 -10.88
N GLN A 358 21.38 -3.82 -10.70
CA GLN A 358 21.75 -3.04 -9.53
C GLN A 358 20.54 -2.21 -9.11
N LEU A 359 20.26 -2.14 -7.84
CA LEU A 359 19.20 -1.28 -7.33
C LEU A 359 19.49 0.16 -7.69
N ALA A 360 18.47 0.84 -8.21
CA ALA A 360 18.54 2.29 -8.39
C ALA A 360 18.75 2.98 -7.03
N PRO A 361 19.52 4.10 -6.98
CA PRO A 361 19.78 4.79 -5.72
C PRO A 361 18.52 5.13 -4.92
N GLU A 362 17.44 5.49 -5.61
CA GLU A 362 16.15 5.80 -4.99
C GLU A 362 15.52 4.58 -4.33
N VAL A 363 15.67 3.40 -4.94
CA VAL A 363 15.17 2.13 -4.40
C VAL A 363 16.02 1.68 -3.23
N LEU A 364 17.34 1.85 -3.33
CA LEU A 364 18.26 1.53 -2.24
C LEU A 364 17.95 2.39 -1.00
N ALA A 365 17.72 3.69 -1.22
CA ALA A 365 17.33 4.60 -0.16
C ALA A 365 15.99 4.21 0.49
N LEU A 366 15.00 3.76 -0.31
CA LEU A 366 13.73 3.24 0.22
C LEU A 366 13.90 2.02 1.15
N ILE A 367 14.89 1.17 0.86
CA ILE A 367 15.16 -0.04 1.64
C ILE A 367 15.94 0.28 2.91
N GLN A 368 16.87 1.21 2.83
CA GLN A 368 17.75 1.60 3.94
C GLN A 368 17.11 2.64 4.88
N GLY A 369 16.02 3.27 4.43
CA GLY A 369 15.41 4.41 5.11
C GLY A 369 16.22 5.71 4.91
N PRO A 370 15.67 6.85 5.29
CA PRO A 370 16.39 8.11 5.25
C PRO A 370 17.59 8.06 6.18
N THR A 371 18.78 8.42 5.66
CA THR A 371 19.92 8.72 6.51
C THR A 371 19.59 10.00 7.29
N LEU A 372 19.16 9.85 8.53
CA LEU A 372 18.99 10.97 9.43
C LEU A 372 20.36 11.66 9.55
N PRO A 373 20.43 13.01 9.43
CA PRO A 373 21.66 13.73 9.72
C PRO A 373 22.15 13.34 11.13
N ASP A 374 23.45 13.16 11.30
CA ASP A 374 24.10 12.77 12.57
C ASP A 374 23.69 13.63 13.79
N GLU A 375 23.16 14.83 13.56
CA GLU A 375 22.63 15.72 14.60
C GLU A 375 21.36 15.21 15.29
N LEU A 376 20.53 14.40 14.62
CA LEU A 376 19.33 13.77 15.24
C LEU A 376 19.66 12.45 15.93
N SER A 377 20.64 11.71 15.45
CA SER A 377 21.16 10.50 16.09
C SER A 377 21.85 10.81 17.43
N ALA A 378 22.46 12.00 17.57
CA ALA A 378 23.07 12.46 18.81
C ALA A 378 22.02 12.83 19.89
N ALA A 379 20.81 13.21 19.48
CA ALA A 379 19.73 13.55 20.41
C ALA A 379 19.10 12.32 21.10
N GLU A 380 19.06 11.15 20.43
CA GLU A 380 18.59 9.91 21.04
C GLU A 380 19.59 9.29 22.02
N GLY A 381 20.89 9.51 21.82
CA GLY A 381 21.93 9.09 22.75
C GLY A 381 21.99 9.92 24.04
N MET A 382 21.45 11.13 24.04
CA MET A 382 21.44 12.04 25.21
C MET A 382 20.13 12.01 26.03
N ALA A 383 19.06 11.41 25.52
CA ALA A 383 17.79 11.33 26.23
C ALA A 383 17.76 10.25 27.35
N SER A 384 18.84 9.47 27.53
CA SER A 384 18.96 8.48 28.60
C SER A 384 19.81 8.90 29.81
N SER A 385 20.33 10.13 29.81
CA SER A 385 21.10 10.63 30.97
C SER A 385 20.92 12.12 31.15
N ASP A 386 19.78 12.60 31.55
CA ASP A 386 19.63 13.78 32.43
C ASP A 386 18.16 14.25 32.43
N LEU A 387 17.43 13.70 33.35
CA LEU A 387 16.25 14.37 33.89
C LEU A 387 16.75 15.37 34.94
N THR A 388 17.16 16.56 34.50
CA THR A 388 17.11 17.82 35.29
C THR A 388 17.76 18.93 34.46
N GLU A 389 16.99 19.74 33.79
CA GLU A 389 17.06 21.20 33.86
C GLU A 389 16.19 21.82 32.76
N SER A 390 15.16 22.51 33.17
CA SER A 390 14.27 23.32 32.35
C SER A 390 15.06 24.43 31.66
N ALA A 391 15.03 24.51 30.34
CA ALA A 391 15.37 25.73 29.61
C ALA A 391 14.17 26.15 28.76
N GLU A 392 13.50 27.21 29.20
CA GLU A 392 12.49 27.94 28.46
C GLU A 392 13.09 28.49 27.16
N GLU A 393 12.65 28.00 26.00
CA GLU A 393 12.95 28.66 24.72
C GLU A 393 12.26 30.04 24.66
N PRO A 394 12.95 31.08 24.20
CA PRO A 394 12.36 32.42 24.18
C PRO A 394 11.29 32.47 23.08
N ILE A 395 10.06 32.88 23.49
CA ILE A 395 8.88 33.13 22.65
C ILE A 395 9.19 34.00 21.40
N ALA A 396 10.29 34.78 21.44
CA ALA A 396 10.73 35.61 20.34
C ALA A 396 11.11 34.86 19.04
N SER A 397 11.60 33.62 19.11
CA SER A 397 12.00 32.83 17.93
C SER A 397 10.79 32.22 17.20
N TRP A 398 9.74 31.86 17.92
CA TRP A 398 8.48 31.38 17.35
C TRP A 398 7.71 32.49 16.63
N ILE A 399 7.70 33.71 17.23
CA ILE A 399 7.05 34.88 16.64
C ILE A 399 7.75 35.30 15.34
N ALA A 400 9.09 35.24 15.28
CA ALA A 400 9.84 35.64 14.09
C ALA A 400 9.57 34.71 12.88
N ARG A 401 9.46 33.41 13.08
CA ARG A 401 9.14 32.43 12.00
C ARG A 401 7.72 32.59 11.44
N ASN A 402 6.75 32.89 12.30
CA ASN A 402 5.35 33.03 11.87
C ASN A 402 5.02 34.41 11.27
N LEU A 403 5.77 35.47 11.58
CA LEU A 403 5.61 36.79 10.98
C LEU A 403 5.95 36.81 9.49
N TRP A 404 6.97 36.07 9.04
CA TRP A 404 7.37 36.03 7.63
C TRP A 404 6.34 35.30 6.75
N SER A 405 5.76 34.19 7.24
CA SER A 405 4.71 33.48 6.52
C SER A 405 3.40 34.27 6.43
N GLY A 406 3.05 35.01 7.47
CA GLY A 406 1.91 35.94 7.48
C GLY A 406 2.07 37.11 6.50
N LEU A 407 3.26 37.68 6.41
CA LEU A 407 3.59 38.76 5.47
C LEU A 407 3.51 38.30 4.01
N ILE A 408 4.00 37.12 3.70
CA ILE A 408 3.92 36.54 2.35
C ILE A 408 2.47 36.30 1.94
N ALA A 409 1.64 35.77 2.83
CA ALA A 409 0.22 35.57 2.57
C ALA A 409 -0.52 36.90 2.33
N LEU A 410 -0.21 37.95 3.08
CA LEU A 410 -0.81 39.29 2.93
C LEU A 410 -0.41 39.93 1.59
N VAL A 411 0.84 39.80 1.16
CA VAL A 411 1.32 40.29 -0.15
C VAL A 411 0.63 39.57 -1.31
N LEU A 412 0.44 38.24 -1.20
CA LEU A 412 -0.27 37.47 -2.22
C LEU A 412 -1.75 37.87 -2.34
N ILE A 413 -2.41 38.11 -1.22
CA ILE A 413 -3.81 38.60 -1.19
C ILE A 413 -3.90 39.99 -1.82
N LEU A 414 -2.94 40.89 -1.53
CA LEU A 414 -2.89 42.23 -2.10
C LEU A 414 -2.68 42.18 -3.62
N ILE A 415 -1.80 41.34 -4.11
CA ILE A 415 -1.57 41.16 -5.57
C ILE A 415 -2.83 40.61 -6.25
N LEU A 416 -3.50 39.64 -5.66
CA LEU A 416 -4.76 39.09 -6.18
C LEU A 416 -5.89 40.12 -6.21
N THR A 417 -6.02 40.96 -5.17
CA THR A 417 -7.02 42.03 -5.15
C THR A 417 -6.73 43.11 -6.17
N ILE A 418 -5.48 43.53 -6.36
CA ILE A 418 -5.10 44.50 -7.42
C ILE A 418 -5.34 43.92 -8.81
N ALA A 419 -5.04 42.63 -9.03
CA ALA A 419 -5.30 41.96 -10.30
C ALA A 419 -6.81 41.86 -10.62
N THR A 420 -7.65 41.63 -9.64
CA THR A 420 -9.12 41.58 -9.81
C THR A 420 -9.72 42.95 -10.03
N ILE A 421 -9.21 44.02 -9.41
CA ILE A 421 -9.66 45.39 -9.64
C ILE A 421 -9.26 45.86 -11.05
N ARG A 422 -8.03 45.56 -11.50
CA ARG A 422 -7.59 45.87 -12.88
C ARG A 422 -8.42 45.16 -13.94
N ARG A 423 -8.89 43.95 -13.67
CA ARG A 423 -9.73 43.15 -14.60
C ARG A 423 -11.17 43.66 -14.69
N LYS A 424 -11.68 44.36 -13.65
CA LYS A 424 -13.02 44.97 -13.63
C LYS A 424 -13.05 46.42 -14.14
N GLY A 425 -11.89 47.04 -14.35
CA GLY A 425 -11.79 48.42 -14.86
C GLY A 425 -11.54 48.54 -16.36
N VAL A 426 -11.65 47.44 -17.13
CA VAL A 426 -11.47 47.38 -18.60
C VAL A 426 -12.75 46.79 -19.25
N ASN A 427 -13.90 47.16 -18.76
CA ASN A 427 -15.18 46.97 -19.45
C ASN A 427 -15.96 48.28 -19.38
#